data_4b90c833ae187531c83a246aa9028eea
#
_entry.id   4b90c833ae187531c83a246aa9028eea
#
_cell.length_a   1.000
_cell.length_b   1.000
_cell.length_c   1.000
_cell.angle_alpha   90.00
_cell.angle_beta   90.00
_cell.angle_gamma   90.00
#
_symmetry.space_group_name_H-M   'P 1'
#
loop_
_entity.id
_entity.type
_entity.pdbx_description
1 polymer ?
#
loop_
_entity_poly.entity_id
_entity_poly.type
_entity_poly.pdbx_seq_one_letter_code
_entity_poly.pdbx_strand_id
1 'polypeptide(L)'
;AGLRRELLRKKTANSSVRFEKKCNFAIRKTQSNFPQFLITMNVTERFLRYVKFDTQSDELTNLTPSTPGQYIFAQALEKELHQLGLEEITLDENGYLMATLPANTSKANVPVVGFIAHLDTSPDMSGHNVKPRIVSNYDGNDILLNEKEGIVLSPDQFPELRNYPGHDLIVTDGTTLLGADDKAGIAEIISAMVFLKEHPEIEHGKIRIAFNPDEEIGQGAHKFDVAHFGADWAYTMDGGEIGELEYENFNAAVAKVSFRGRNVHPGYAKHKMINSIRMANQFILMLPRWETPEHTEGYEGFYHLVQIEGDVEKTTLTYIIRDHDRDRFERRKKELEHLVRKTNNEFPDCCSLELKDQYYNMREKIEPLMYIVENAEKAMERAGVTPKVQPIRGGTDGAQLSFKGLPCPNIFAGGLNFHGRYEFVPVDSMEKARDVIVEIARIVNENA
;
A
#
# COMPACT_ATOMS: atom_id res chain seq x y z
N ALA A 1 28.21 20.09 25.95
CA ALA A 1 26.95 19.30 25.85
C ALA A 1 25.71 20.18 25.77
N GLY A 2 25.68 21.37 26.42
CA GLY A 2 24.56 22.30 26.44
C GLY A 2 24.28 23.00 25.11
N LEU A 3 25.33 23.53 24.46
CA LEU A 3 25.17 24.23 23.16
C LEU A 3 24.65 23.36 22.01
N ARG A 4 24.97 22.05 22.01
CA ARG A 4 24.47 21.11 20.96
C ARG A 4 22.99 20.79 21.13
N ARG A 5 22.47 20.76 22.37
CA ARG A 5 21.03 20.56 22.64
C ARG A 5 20.19 21.78 22.27
N GLU A 6 20.76 22.98 22.45
CA GLU A 6 20.07 24.23 22.10
C GLU A 6 20.02 24.48 20.59
N LEU A 7 21.07 24.11 19.87
CA LEU A 7 21.11 24.14 18.40
C LEU A 7 20.16 23.12 17.76
N LEU A 8 19.97 21.93 18.35
CA LEU A 8 19.00 20.93 17.89
C LEU A 8 17.55 21.40 18.15
N ARG A 9 17.26 21.99 19.32
CA ARG A 9 15.95 22.57 19.60
C ARG A 9 15.57 23.75 18.69
N LYS A 10 16.56 24.59 18.31
CA LYS A 10 16.34 25.68 17.34
C LYS A 10 16.16 25.18 15.91
N LYS A 11 16.77 24.06 15.52
CA LYS A 11 16.54 23.43 14.20
C LYS A 11 15.16 22.78 14.10
N THR A 12 14.69 22.08 15.13
CA THR A 12 13.34 21.49 15.16
C THR A 12 12.25 22.55 15.23
N ALA A 13 12.39 23.62 16.02
CA ALA A 13 11.44 24.72 16.04
C ALA A 13 11.39 25.50 14.72
N ASN A 14 12.53 25.67 14.03
CA ASN A 14 12.57 26.31 12.71
C ASN A 14 12.01 25.41 11.59
N SER A 15 12.04 24.08 11.73
CA SER A 15 11.45 23.17 10.76
C SER A 15 9.93 23.15 10.87
N SER A 16 9.37 23.15 12.08
CA SER A 16 7.91 23.22 12.29
C SER A 16 7.31 24.54 11.81
N VAL A 17 7.95 25.67 12.11
CA VAL A 17 7.52 27.01 11.62
C VAL A 17 7.68 27.15 10.09
N ARG A 18 8.67 26.48 9.51
CA ARG A 18 8.83 26.42 8.05
C ARG A 18 7.80 25.49 7.40
N PHE A 19 7.41 24.43 8.09
CA PHE A 19 6.36 23.50 7.71
C PHE A 19 5.01 24.21 7.66
N GLU A 20 4.59 24.88 8.75
CA GLU A 20 3.36 25.67 8.79
C GLU A 20 3.31 26.79 7.75
N LYS A 21 4.44 27.49 7.52
CA LYS A 21 4.49 28.54 6.49
C LYS A 21 4.39 28.01 5.06
N LYS A 22 4.96 26.84 4.75
CA LYS A 22 4.81 26.20 3.44
C LYS A 22 3.39 25.67 3.23
N CYS A 23 2.80 25.04 4.24
CA CYS A 23 1.39 24.60 4.20
C CYS A 23 0.45 25.79 3.99
N ASN A 24 0.61 26.86 4.75
CA ASN A 24 -0.21 28.08 4.61
C ASN A 24 -0.02 28.81 3.28
N PHE A 25 1.16 28.72 2.66
CA PHE A 25 1.41 29.33 1.35
C PHE A 25 0.79 28.50 0.20
N ALA A 26 0.83 27.17 0.30
CA ALA A 26 0.17 26.28 -0.67
C ALA A 26 -1.35 26.43 -0.62
N ILE A 27 -1.93 26.48 0.62
CA ILE A 27 -3.36 26.67 0.84
C ILE A 27 -3.87 28.01 0.25
N ARG A 28 -3.09 29.10 0.33
CA ARG A 28 -3.48 30.41 -0.23
C ARG A 28 -3.50 30.47 -1.76
N LYS A 29 -2.77 29.59 -2.46
CA LYS A 29 -2.77 29.51 -3.93
C LYS A 29 -3.92 28.70 -4.53
N THR A 30 -4.57 27.85 -3.73
CA THR A 30 -5.68 26.98 -4.16
C THR A 30 -7.07 27.54 -3.78
N GLN A 31 -7.14 28.69 -3.11
CA GLN A 31 -8.41 29.36 -2.75
C GLN A 31 -8.97 30.19 -3.91
N SER A 32 -9.41 29.57 -5.00
CA SER A 32 -10.29 30.23 -5.97
C SER A 32 -11.44 29.29 -6.38
N ASN A 33 -12.64 29.67 -5.93
CA ASN A 33 -13.97 29.21 -6.42
C ASN A 33 -14.25 27.70 -6.40
N PHE A 34 -14.54 27.14 -5.23
CA PHE A 34 -15.11 25.81 -5.07
C PHE A 34 -16.50 25.90 -4.41
N PRO A 35 -17.62 25.73 -5.08
CA PRO A 35 -18.78 25.33 -4.31
C PRO A 35 -19.57 24.15 -4.88
N GLN A 36 -20.14 24.19 -6.03
CA GLN A 36 -21.17 23.23 -6.47
C GLN A 36 -20.61 22.04 -7.27
N PHE A 37 -19.44 22.20 -7.84
CA PHE A 37 -18.81 21.25 -8.77
C PHE A 37 -18.41 19.91 -8.09
N LEU A 38 -18.03 19.91 -6.82
CA LEU A 38 -17.57 18.71 -6.10
C LEU A 38 -18.68 17.67 -5.88
N ILE A 39 -19.92 18.12 -5.74
CA ILE A 39 -21.07 17.23 -5.52
C ILE A 39 -21.43 16.46 -6.81
N THR A 40 -21.18 17.05 -7.97
CA THR A 40 -21.54 16.47 -9.27
C THR A 40 -20.39 15.72 -9.95
N MET A 41 -19.20 15.69 -9.33
CA MET A 41 -18.05 14.97 -9.91
C MET A 41 -18.25 13.46 -9.90
N ASN A 42 -17.98 12.82 -11.03
CA ASN A 42 -17.91 11.37 -11.12
C ASN A 42 -16.55 10.83 -10.59
N VAL A 43 -16.40 9.51 -10.55
CA VAL A 43 -15.18 8.85 -10.03
C VAL A 43 -13.93 9.25 -10.84
N THR A 44 -14.05 9.31 -12.16
CA THR A 44 -12.95 9.69 -13.07
C THR A 44 -12.48 11.12 -12.84
N GLU A 45 -13.41 12.06 -12.70
CA GLU A 45 -13.07 13.47 -12.44
C GLU A 45 -12.38 13.66 -11.09
N ARG A 46 -12.82 12.94 -10.05
CA ARG A 46 -12.16 12.90 -8.75
C ARG A 46 -10.75 12.36 -8.87
N PHE A 47 -10.59 11.21 -9.49
CA PHE A 47 -9.30 10.58 -9.69
C PHE A 47 -8.32 11.52 -10.43
N LEU A 48 -8.73 12.07 -11.58
CA LEU A 48 -7.90 13.03 -12.35
C LEU A 48 -7.52 14.30 -11.58
N ARG A 49 -8.28 14.66 -10.56
CA ARG A 49 -7.96 15.74 -9.64
C ARG A 49 -6.99 15.28 -8.55
N TYR A 50 -7.19 14.10 -7.98
CA TYR A 50 -6.40 13.60 -6.87
C TYR A 50 -4.96 13.24 -7.25
N VAL A 51 -4.75 12.67 -8.43
CA VAL A 51 -3.40 12.35 -8.93
C VAL A 51 -2.50 13.57 -9.14
N LYS A 52 -3.04 14.78 -9.12
CA LYS A 52 -2.25 16.02 -9.21
C LYS A 52 -1.58 16.43 -7.90
N PHE A 53 -1.98 15.83 -6.79
CA PHE A 53 -1.30 16.02 -5.51
C PHE A 53 -0.03 15.18 -5.48
N ASP A 54 1.10 15.81 -5.16
CA ASP A 54 2.36 15.13 -4.93
C ASP A 54 2.37 14.59 -3.50
N THR A 55 2.23 13.28 -3.37
CA THR A 55 2.07 12.60 -2.08
C THR A 55 3.06 11.46 -1.89
N GLN A 56 4.14 11.45 -2.68
CA GLN A 56 5.16 10.42 -2.58
C GLN A 56 5.67 10.28 -1.13
N SER A 57 5.69 9.06 -0.61
CA SER A 57 6.24 8.74 0.71
C SER A 57 7.77 8.75 0.74
N ASP A 58 8.39 8.81 1.92
CA ASP A 58 9.84 8.86 2.10
C ASP A 58 10.27 7.96 3.26
N GLU A 59 10.89 6.83 2.93
CA GLU A 59 11.41 5.84 3.89
C GLU A 59 12.51 6.37 4.82
N LEU A 60 13.17 7.47 4.43
CA LEU A 60 14.31 8.03 5.17
C LEU A 60 13.89 8.93 6.31
N THR A 61 12.61 9.26 6.42
CA THR A 61 12.09 10.09 7.51
C THR A 61 11.55 9.23 8.65
N ASN A 62 11.59 9.78 9.87
CA ASN A 62 10.91 9.18 11.03
C ASN A 62 9.62 9.96 11.38
N LEU A 63 9.05 10.64 10.40
CA LEU A 63 7.82 11.42 10.56
C LEU A 63 6.63 10.62 10.05
N THR A 64 5.44 10.96 10.53
CA THR A 64 4.16 10.50 10.00
C THR A 64 3.25 11.73 9.90
N PRO A 65 2.73 12.08 8.70
CA PRO A 65 3.11 11.47 7.42
C PRO A 65 4.59 11.74 7.08
N SER A 66 5.19 10.83 6.32
CA SER A 66 6.61 10.91 5.93
C SER A 66 6.91 12.14 5.07
N THR A 67 5.91 12.63 4.33
CA THR A 67 6.01 13.82 3.49
C THR A 67 4.84 14.79 3.71
N PRO A 68 5.09 16.11 3.57
CA PRO A 68 4.05 17.12 3.74
C PRO A 68 2.90 17.05 2.72
N GLY A 69 3.17 16.49 1.53
CA GLY A 69 2.21 16.39 0.44
C GLY A 69 0.98 15.58 0.83
N GLN A 70 1.18 14.51 1.57
CA GLN A 70 0.11 13.65 2.09
C GLN A 70 -0.86 14.43 2.99
N TYR A 71 -0.32 15.21 3.94
CA TYR A 71 -1.14 16.03 4.83
C TYR A 71 -1.92 17.11 4.08
N ILE A 72 -1.29 17.74 3.08
CA ILE A 72 -1.95 18.74 2.21
C ILE A 72 -3.10 18.09 1.43
N PHE A 73 -2.92 16.87 0.95
CA PHE A 73 -3.96 16.12 0.26
C PHE A 73 -5.08 15.73 1.22
N ALA A 74 -4.77 15.22 2.42
CA ALA A 74 -5.74 14.92 3.46
C ALA A 74 -6.61 16.16 3.82
N GLN A 75 -6.01 17.34 3.95
CA GLN A 75 -6.76 18.59 4.18
C GLN A 75 -7.67 18.98 3.00
N ALA A 76 -7.27 18.65 1.78
CA ALA A 76 -8.14 18.90 0.62
C ALA A 76 -9.34 17.94 0.61
N LEU A 77 -9.13 16.68 0.97
CA LEU A 77 -10.19 15.68 1.14
C LEU A 77 -11.11 16.04 2.34
N GLU A 78 -10.55 16.44 3.48
CA GLU A 78 -11.34 16.91 4.64
C GLU A 78 -12.36 17.97 4.24
N LYS A 79 -11.93 18.98 3.47
CA LYS A 79 -12.81 20.02 2.95
C LYS A 79 -13.88 19.47 2.01
N GLU A 80 -13.52 18.52 1.17
CA GLU A 80 -14.45 17.85 0.26
C GLU A 80 -15.51 17.08 1.05
N LEU A 81 -15.10 16.29 2.06
CA LEU A 81 -16.02 15.53 2.91
C LEU A 81 -16.99 16.42 3.68
N HIS A 82 -16.53 17.59 4.19
CA HIS A 82 -17.42 18.60 4.78
C HIS A 82 -18.45 19.15 3.79
N GLN A 83 -18.04 19.42 2.55
CA GLN A 83 -18.94 19.93 1.51
C GLN A 83 -19.94 18.86 1.05
N LEU A 84 -19.55 17.59 1.06
CA LEU A 84 -20.41 16.45 0.80
C LEU A 84 -21.36 16.16 1.97
N GLY A 85 -21.16 16.81 3.14
CA GLY A 85 -21.99 16.66 4.33
C GLY A 85 -21.87 15.28 4.96
N LEU A 86 -20.66 14.71 5.01
CA LEU A 86 -20.34 13.60 5.88
C LEU A 86 -20.21 14.11 7.33
N GLU A 87 -20.31 13.19 8.27
CA GLU A 87 -20.29 13.47 9.70
C GLU A 87 -19.04 12.92 10.39
N GLU A 88 -18.80 13.29 11.63
CA GLU A 88 -17.67 12.80 12.46
C GLU A 88 -16.32 12.88 11.73
N ILE A 89 -16.12 13.95 10.92
CA ILE A 89 -14.88 14.15 10.16
C ILE A 89 -13.77 14.55 11.11
N THR A 90 -12.68 13.80 11.09
CA THR A 90 -11.48 14.06 11.89
C THR A 90 -10.23 13.90 11.04
N LEU A 91 -9.34 14.88 11.08
CA LEU A 91 -7.99 14.81 10.54
C LEU A 91 -7.01 14.99 11.69
N ASP A 92 -6.26 13.95 12.02
CA ASP A 92 -5.33 14.01 13.14
C ASP A 92 -3.96 14.62 12.75
N GLU A 93 -3.10 14.80 13.73
CA GLU A 93 -1.75 15.36 13.53
C GLU A 93 -0.81 14.47 12.71
N ASN A 94 -1.13 13.17 12.59
CA ASN A 94 -0.39 12.20 11.82
C ASN A 94 -0.93 12.03 10.39
N GLY A 95 -1.99 12.76 10.01
CA GLY A 95 -2.54 12.73 8.67
C GLY A 95 -3.63 11.69 8.41
N TYR A 96 -4.11 10.99 9.45
CA TYR A 96 -5.25 10.08 9.31
C TYR A 96 -6.54 10.89 9.22
N LEU A 97 -7.22 10.77 8.09
CA LEU A 97 -8.51 11.39 7.85
C LEU A 97 -9.62 10.34 7.97
N MET A 98 -10.57 10.56 8.87
CA MET A 98 -11.70 9.65 9.06
C MET A 98 -13.01 10.41 8.96
N ALA A 99 -14.07 9.74 8.47
CA ALA A 99 -15.42 10.33 8.42
C ALA A 99 -16.50 9.24 8.48
N THR A 100 -17.74 9.69 8.62
CA THR A 100 -18.94 8.85 8.71
C THR A 100 -19.96 9.25 7.66
N LEU A 101 -20.52 8.26 6.97
CA LEU A 101 -21.84 8.38 6.37
C LEU A 101 -22.86 7.77 7.35
N PRO A 102 -23.79 8.58 7.90
CA PRO A 102 -24.77 8.09 8.88
C PRO A 102 -25.74 7.09 8.22
N ALA A 103 -26.24 6.15 8.99
CA ALA A 103 -27.23 5.18 8.53
C ALA A 103 -28.52 5.89 8.05
N ASN A 104 -29.13 5.35 7.01
CA ASN A 104 -30.45 5.79 6.51
C ASN A 104 -31.54 4.73 6.69
N THR A 105 -31.23 3.59 7.30
CA THR A 105 -32.15 2.49 7.57
C THR A 105 -32.84 2.64 8.93
N SER A 106 -34.04 2.07 9.05
CA SER A 106 -34.75 1.93 10.34
C SER A 106 -34.37 0.66 11.14
N LYS A 107 -33.57 -0.23 10.56
CA LYS A 107 -33.11 -1.45 11.21
C LYS A 107 -32.20 -1.12 12.40
N ALA A 108 -32.40 -1.83 13.51
CA ALA A 108 -31.51 -1.76 14.66
C ALA A 108 -30.32 -2.72 14.50
N ASN A 109 -29.16 -2.33 15.03
CA ASN A 109 -27.97 -3.21 15.10
C ASN A 109 -27.37 -3.62 13.75
N VAL A 110 -27.54 -2.81 12.71
CA VAL A 110 -26.79 -3.02 11.46
C VAL A 110 -25.30 -2.82 11.75
N PRO A 111 -24.43 -3.80 11.44
CA PRO A 111 -23.00 -3.66 11.66
C PRO A 111 -22.41 -2.42 10.94
N VAL A 112 -21.39 -1.84 11.55
CA VAL A 112 -20.66 -0.70 10.96
C VAL A 112 -19.56 -1.24 10.05
N VAL A 113 -19.68 -0.99 8.75
CA VAL A 113 -18.65 -1.37 7.77
C VAL A 113 -17.74 -0.18 7.47
N GLY A 114 -16.43 -0.47 7.33
CA GLY A 114 -15.42 0.53 6.97
C GLY A 114 -14.90 0.35 5.55
N PHE A 115 -14.48 1.47 4.92
CA PHE A 115 -13.70 1.47 3.68
C PHE A 115 -12.47 2.34 3.87
N ILE A 116 -11.32 1.87 3.44
CA ILE A 116 -10.01 2.47 3.69
C ILE A 116 -9.22 2.53 2.38
N ALA A 117 -8.49 3.62 2.15
CA ALA A 117 -7.56 3.80 1.06
C ALA A 117 -6.36 4.62 1.54
N HIS A 118 -5.20 4.54 0.87
CA HIS A 118 -4.05 5.30 1.31
C HIS A 118 -3.81 6.59 0.52
N LEU A 119 -3.16 7.55 1.16
CA LEU A 119 -2.93 8.91 0.63
C LEU A 119 -1.66 9.01 -0.20
N ASP A 120 -0.65 8.23 0.17
CA ASP A 120 0.68 8.30 -0.43
C ASP A 120 0.76 7.60 -1.77
N THR A 121 1.85 7.80 -2.44
CA THR A 121 2.27 7.06 -3.63
C THR A 121 3.68 6.53 -3.41
N SER A 122 4.00 5.44 -4.08
CA SER A 122 5.27 4.74 -3.95
C SER A 122 6.49 5.64 -4.12
N PRO A 123 7.55 5.44 -3.32
CA PRO A 123 8.84 6.09 -3.52
C PRO A 123 9.60 5.60 -4.75
N ASP A 124 9.20 4.49 -5.38
CA ASP A 124 9.91 3.84 -6.48
C ASP A 124 9.98 4.72 -7.74
N MET A 125 8.95 5.55 -7.96
CA MET A 125 8.92 6.51 -9.06
C MET A 125 8.26 7.83 -8.65
N SER A 126 8.75 8.93 -9.22
CA SER A 126 8.22 10.26 -8.92
C SER A 126 6.72 10.37 -9.21
N GLY A 127 5.96 10.87 -8.22
CA GLY A 127 4.57 11.32 -8.33
C GLY A 127 4.44 12.84 -8.50
N HIS A 128 5.56 13.54 -8.78
CA HIS A 128 5.56 15.01 -8.93
C HIS A 128 5.09 15.45 -10.31
N ASN A 129 4.07 16.30 -10.35
CA ASN A 129 3.54 16.89 -11.59
C ASN A 129 2.99 15.84 -12.58
N VAL A 130 2.22 14.89 -12.07
CA VAL A 130 1.54 13.87 -12.88
C VAL A 130 0.65 14.52 -13.95
N LYS A 131 0.77 14.03 -15.18
CA LYS A 131 0.00 14.50 -16.35
C LYS A 131 -0.89 13.39 -16.89
N PRO A 132 -2.01 13.13 -16.21
CA PRO A 132 -2.93 12.08 -16.61
C PRO A 132 -3.63 12.45 -17.91
N ARG A 133 -3.88 11.47 -18.76
CA ARG A 133 -4.75 11.59 -19.94
C ARG A 133 -5.61 10.35 -20.14
N ILE A 134 -6.76 10.55 -20.77
CA ILE A 134 -7.65 9.44 -21.14
C ILE A 134 -7.30 9.01 -22.56
N VAL A 135 -7.10 7.71 -22.76
CA VAL A 135 -7.06 7.04 -24.05
C VAL A 135 -8.44 6.43 -24.25
N SER A 136 -9.27 7.14 -25.01
CA SER A 136 -10.66 6.70 -25.22
C SER A 136 -10.75 5.57 -26.22
N ASN A 137 -11.63 4.59 -25.93
CA ASN A 137 -11.92 3.45 -26.76
C ASN A 137 -10.63 2.76 -27.23
N TYR A 138 -9.81 2.32 -26.27
CA TYR A 138 -8.52 1.70 -26.51
C TYR A 138 -8.61 0.61 -27.58
N ASP A 139 -7.76 0.67 -28.59
CA ASP A 139 -7.86 -0.18 -29.79
C ASP A 139 -7.08 -1.51 -29.71
N GLY A 140 -6.41 -1.77 -28.56
CA GLY A 140 -5.61 -2.97 -28.33
C GLY A 140 -4.17 -2.88 -28.85
N ASN A 141 -3.73 -1.71 -29.33
CA ASN A 141 -2.39 -1.47 -29.83
C ASN A 141 -1.50 -0.75 -28.79
N ASP A 142 -0.25 -0.46 -29.21
CA ASP A 142 0.69 0.32 -28.40
C ASP A 142 0.15 1.72 -28.08
N ILE A 143 0.30 2.14 -26.83
CA ILE A 143 -0.02 3.50 -26.38
C ILE A 143 1.27 4.29 -26.25
N LEU A 144 1.50 5.26 -27.13
CA LEU A 144 2.62 6.19 -27.01
C LEU A 144 2.39 7.14 -25.83
N LEU A 145 3.11 6.93 -24.73
CA LEU A 145 3.04 7.76 -23.54
C LEU A 145 3.84 9.06 -23.74
N ASN A 146 5.05 8.95 -24.26
CA ASN A 146 5.96 10.08 -24.46
C ASN A 146 6.78 9.93 -25.74
N GLU A 147 6.53 10.80 -26.70
CA GLU A 147 7.22 10.77 -28.00
C GLU A 147 8.72 11.14 -27.89
N LYS A 148 9.04 12.12 -27.02
CA LYS A 148 10.43 12.60 -26.88
C LYS A 148 11.35 11.57 -26.23
N GLU A 149 10.82 10.86 -25.23
CA GLU A 149 11.54 9.83 -24.47
C GLU A 149 11.37 8.44 -25.07
N GLY A 150 10.54 8.30 -26.10
CA GLY A 150 10.24 7.00 -26.74
C GLY A 150 9.54 6.02 -25.79
N ILE A 151 8.74 6.51 -24.83
CA ILE A 151 8.07 5.65 -23.84
C ILE A 151 6.75 5.16 -24.43
N VAL A 152 6.62 3.83 -24.52
CA VAL A 152 5.45 3.15 -25.09
C VAL A 152 4.94 2.12 -24.10
N LEU A 153 3.65 2.19 -23.78
CA LEU A 153 2.94 1.15 -23.05
C LEU A 153 2.39 0.17 -24.06
N SER A 154 2.99 -1.03 -24.14
CA SER A 154 2.74 -2.02 -25.19
C SER A 154 2.14 -3.31 -24.64
N PRO A 155 1.10 -3.89 -25.27
CA PRO A 155 0.53 -5.17 -24.88
C PRO A 155 1.51 -6.35 -25.08
N ASP A 156 2.64 -6.17 -25.76
CA ASP A 156 3.68 -7.19 -25.85
C ASP A 156 4.57 -7.24 -24.60
N GLN A 157 4.69 -6.11 -23.88
CA GLN A 157 5.40 -6.02 -22.60
C GLN A 157 4.47 -6.17 -21.41
N PHE A 158 3.23 -5.70 -21.55
CA PHE A 158 2.17 -5.67 -20.53
C PHE A 158 0.92 -6.37 -21.07
N PRO A 159 0.89 -7.72 -21.05
CA PRO A 159 -0.16 -8.52 -21.71
C PRO A 159 -1.57 -8.29 -21.16
N GLU A 160 -1.70 -7.80 -19.93
CA GLU A 160 -2.97 -7.42 -19.30
C GLU A 160 -3.75 -6.36 -20.09
N LEU A 161 -3.06 -5.49 -20.84
CA LEU A 161 -3.71 -4.54 -21.75
C LEU A 161 -4.65 -5.19 -22.77
N ARG A 162 -4.39 -6.47 -23.11
CA ARG A 162 -5.22 -7.23 -24.06
C ARG A 162 -6.63 -7.52 -23.53
N ASN A 163 -6.88 -7.28 -22.25
CA ASN A 163 -8.20 -7.44 -21.62
C ASN A 163 -9.09 -6.20 -21.82
N TYR A 164 -8.53 -5.06 -22.30
CA TYR A 164 -9.21 -3.77 -22.30
C TYR A 164 -9.49 -3.11 -23.67
N PRO A 165 -9.47 -3.79 -24.84
CA PRO A 165 -9.90 -3.16 -26.09
C PRO A 165 -11.34 -2.68 -25.97
N GLY A 166 -11.58 -1.43 -26.38
CA GLY A 166 -12.89 -0.79 -26.28
C GLY A 166 -13.15 0.00 -25.01
N HIS A 167 -12.27 -0.10 -24.01
CA HIS A 167 -12.37 0.63 -22.74
C HIS A 167 -11.65 1.99 -22.82
N ASP A 168 -12.07 2.92 -21.98
CA ASP A 168 -11.34 4.16 -21.75
C ASP A 168 -10.27 3.90 -20.67
N LEU A 169 -8.99 4.19 -20.99
CA LEU A 169 -7.87 3.99 -20.09
C LEU A 169 -7.28 5.33 -19.64
N ILE A 170 -7.03 5.50 -18.35
CA ILE A 170 -6.27 6.64 -17.85
C ILE A 170 -4.82 6.21 -17.72
N VAL A 171 -3.92 7.00 -18.31
CA VAL A 171 -2.47 6.77 -18.34
C VAL A 171 -1.73 8.05 -17.95
N THR A 172 -0.46 7.93 -17.57
CA THR A 172 0.47 9.06 -17.39
C THR A 172 1.20 9.39 -18.71
N ASP A 173 2.02 10.47 -18.69
CA ASP A 173 2.93 10.77 -19.81
C ASP A 173 4.26 9.98 -19.74
N GLY A 174 4.37 9.01 -18.86
CA GLY A 174 5.56 8.18 -18.68
C GLY A 174 6.75 8.86 -17.99
N THR A 175 6.64 10.13 -17.59
CA THR A 175 7.68 10.82 -16.80
C THR A 175 7.49 10.63 -15.30
N THR A 176 6.31 10.17 -14.87
CA THR A 176 5.94 9.89 -13.50
C THR A 176 5.16 8.56 -13.43
N LEU A 177 4.92 8.04 -12.22
CA LEU A 177 3.81 7.12 -12.01
C LEU A 177 2.47 7.84 -12.24
N LEU A 178 1.34 7.12 -12.29
CA LEU A 178 0.01 7.70 -12.39
C LEU A 178 -0.59 8.03 -11.01
N GLY A 179 -0.38 7.15 -10.03
CA GLY A 179 -0.93 7.23 -8.67
C GLY A 179 -2.35 6.66 -8.59
N ALA A 180 -2.68 5.65 -9.42
CA ALA A 180 -3.90 4.87 -9.26
C ALA A 180 -3.87 4.12 -7.93
N ASP A 181 -2.73 3.66 -7.56
CA ASP A 181 -2.37 3.15 -6.25
C ASP A 181 -1.99 4.34 -5.32
N ASP A 182 -2.87 4.77 -4.36
CA ASP A 182 -4.25 4.28 -4.16
C ASP A 182 -5.26 5.43 -4.26
N LYS A 183 -5.01 6.43 -5.11
CA LYS A 183 -5.96 7.54 -5.32
C LYS A 183 -7.20 7.12 -6.10
N ALA A 184 -7.17 5.93 -6.77
CA ALA A 184 -8.36 5.34 -7.33
C ALA A 184 -9.31 4.89 -6.22
N GLY A 185 -8.84 4.14 -5.22
CA GLY A 185 -9.63 3.73 -4.06
C GLY A 185 -10.22 4.93 -3.30
N ILE A 186 -9.45 6.01 -3.12
CA ILE A 186 -9.98 7.25 -2.53
C ILE A 186 -11.14 7.82 -3.36
N ALA A 187 -10.98 7.88 -4.69
CA ALA A 187 -12.02 8.41 -5.57
C ALA A 187 -13.29 7.54 -5.58
N GLU A 188 -13.13 6.25 -5.51
CA GLU A 188 -14.18 5.24 -5.45
C GLU A 188 -14.97 5.34 -4.14
N ILE A 189 -14.29 5.36 -3.00
CA ILE A 189 -14.91 5.49 -1.68
C ILE A 189 -15.75 6.79 -1.62
N ILE A 190 -15.16 7.92 -1.99
CA ILE A 190 -15.89 9.21 -1.93
C ILE A 190 -17.05 9.21 -2.89
N SER A 191 -16.88 8.67 -4.11
CA SER A 191 -17.97 8.59 -5.10
C SER A 191 -19.09 7.66 -4.67
N ALA A 192 -18.78 6.56 -3.96
CA ALA A 192 -19.80 5.69 -3.38
C ALA A 192 -20.59 6.40 -2.26
N MET A 193 -19.94 7.19 -1.41
CA MET A 193 -20.62 7.98 -0.39
C MET A 193 -21.57 9.02 -1.00
N VAL A 194 -21.15 9.68 -2.08
CA VAL A 194 -22.01 10.62 -2.82
C VAL A 194 -23.21 9.88 -3.43
N PHE A 195 -22.96 8.75 -4.09
CA PHE A 195 -24.01 7.96 -4.72
C PHE A 195 -25.07 7.51 -3.70
N LEU A 196 -24.66 6.98 -2.55
CA LEU A 196 -25.59 6.58 -1.48
C LEU A 196 -26.41 7.74 -0.92
N LYS A 197 -25.84 8.94 -0.84
CA LYS A 197 -26.57 10.14 -0.42
C LYS A 197 -27.57 10.62 -1.45
N GLU A 198 -27.29 10.47 -2.74
CA GLU A 198 -28.18 10.81 -3.84
C GLU A 198 -29.28 9.78 -4.05
N HIS A 199 -29.09 8.55 -3.55
CA HIS A 199 -30.00 7.43 -3.65
C HIS A 199 -30.48 6.92 -2.29
N PRO A 200 -31.27 7.73 -1.54
CA PRO A 200 -31.73 7.37 -0.19
C PRO A 200 -32.63 6.14 -0.15
N GLU A 201 -33.14 5.69 -1.28
CA GLU A 201 -33.86 4.42 -1.43
C GLU A 201 -32.95 3.18 -1.25
N ILE A 202 -31.63 3.37 -1.30
CA ILE A 202 -30.66 2.32 -0.98
C ILE A 202 -30.40 2.40 0.52
N GLU A 203 -31.08 1.55 1.28
CA GLU A 203 -30.89 1.50 2.73
C GLU A 203 -29.53 0.90 3.10
N HIS A 204 -28.85 1.56 4.04
CA HIS A 204 -27.55 1.12 4.57
C HIS A 204 -27.39 1.48 6.05
N GLY A 205 -26.56 0.70 6.77
CA GLY A 205 -26.11 1.02 8.11
C GLY A 205 -25.12 2.19 8.14
N LYS A 206 -24.55 2.46 9.31
CA LYS A 206 -23.44 3.41 9.44
C LYS A 206 -22.23 2.92 8.65
N ILE A 207 -21.64 3.80 7.82
CA ILE A 207 -20.42 3.53 7.06
C ILE A 207 -19.30 4.40 7.60
N ARG A 208 -18.13 3.82 7.87
CA ARG A 208 -16.91 4.55 8.20
C ARG A 208 -15.99 4.59 6.99
N ILE A 209 -15.35 5.72 6.76
CA ILE A 209 -14.29 5.83 5.76
C ILE A 209 -13.01 6.37 6.40
N ALA A 210 -11.87 5.92 5.93
CA ALA A 210 -10.57 6.42 6.37
C ALA A 210 -9.58 6.53 5.21
N PHE A 211 -8.72 7.56 5.29
CA PHE A 211 -7.60 7.74 4.39
C PHE A 211 -6.33 7.87 5.22
N ASN A 212 -5.39 6.96 5.03
CA ASN A 212 -4.19 6.84 5.86
C ASN A 212 -2.91 7.16 5.08
N PRO A 213 -1.89 7.73 5.74
CA PRO A 213 -0.61 8.03 5.13
C PRO A 213 0.33 6.81 5.18
N ASP A 214 1.40 6.85 4.37
CA ASP A 214 2.60 6.01 4.51
C ASP A 214 2.37 4.50 4.39
N GLU A 215 1.36 4.06 3.62
CA GLU A 215 1.13 2.65 3.30
C GLU A 215 2.32 2.07 2.56
N GLU A 216 2.77 2.72 1.51
CA GLU A 216 3.81 2.31 0.57
C GLU A 216 5.19 2.07 1.20
N ILE A 217 5.39 2.59 2.41
CA ILE A 217 6.56 2.33 3.25
C ILE A 217 6.23 1.44 4.46
N GLY A 218 5.07 0.77 4.43
CA GLY A 218 4.62 -0.19 5.43
C GLY A 218 4.28 0.42 6.79
N GLN A 219 3.96 1.71 6.87
CA GLN A 219 3.66 2.41 8.11
C GLN A 219 2.19 2.87 8.23
N GLY A 220 1.36 2.65 7.23
CA GLY A 220 0.00 3.16 7.16
C GLY A 220 -0.89 2.73 8.31
N ALA A 221 -0.79 1.51 8.78
CA ALA A 221 -1.56 1.05 9.93
C ALA A 221 -0.96 1.41 11.31
N HIS A 222 0.29 1.92 11.38
CA HIS A 222 1.01 2.01 12.66
C HIS A 222 0.31 2.87 13.71
N LYS A 223 -0.17 4.05 13.33
CA LYS A 223 -0.85 4.99 14.24
C LYS A 223 -2.35 5.06 14.01
N PHE A 224 -2.88 4.20 13.15
CA PHE A 224 -4.33 4.12 12.91
C PHE A 224 -5.07 3.78 14.20
N ASP A 225 -5.99 4.62 14.60
CA ASP A 225 -6.83 4.42 15.80
C ASP A 225 -8.07 3.60 15.45
N VAL A 226 -7.97 2.28 15.61
CA VAL A 226 -9.07 1.33 15.34
C VAL A 226 -10.28 1.61 16.22
N ALA A 227 -10.07 2.00 17.48
CA ALA A 227 -11.18 2.28 18.40
C ALA A 227 -11.94 3.54 17.98
N HIS A 228 -11.25 4.60 17.56
CA HIS A 228 -11.86 5.81 17.04
C HIS A 228 -12.52 5.56 15.67
N PHE A 229 -11.93 4.73 14.82
CA PHE A 229 -12.54 4.35 13.56
C PHE A 229 -13.87 3.64 13.79
N GLY A 230 -13.97 2.72 14.74
CA GLY A 230 -15.21 2.18 15.27
C GLY A 230 -16.06 1.40 14.26
N ALA A 231 -15.44 0.73 13.29
CA ALA A 231 -16.08 -0.23 12.41
C ALA A 231 -15.95 -1.66 12.96
N ASP A 232 -16.93 -2.52 12.69
CA ASP A 232 -16.89 -3.95 13.05
C ASP A 232 -15.90 -4.71 12.17
N TRP A 233 -15.77 -4.31 10.90
CA TRP A 233 -14.75 -4.70 9.95
C TRP A 233 -14.59 -3.63 8.87
N ALA A 234 -13.55 -3.73 8.06
CA ALA A 234 -13.35 -2.83 6.93
C ALA A 234 -12.90 -3.58 5.67
N TYR A 235 -12.81 -2.84 4.57
CA TYR A 235 -12.14 -3.27 3.34
C TYR A 235 -11.15 -2.18 2.94
N THR A 236 -9.91 -2.56 2.60
CA THR A 236 -9.01 -1.67 1.87
C THR A 236 -9.37 -1.71 0.38
N MET A 237 -9.48 -0.54 -0.25
CA MET A 237 -9.73 -0.41 -1.69
C MET A 237 -8.39 -0.21 -2.41
N ASP A 238 -7.51 -1.21 -2.30
CA ASP A 238 -6.08 -1.12 -2.59
C ASP A 238 -5.59 -2.34 -3.43
N GLY A 239 -6.52 -3.09 -4.00
CA GLY A 239 -6.23 -4.21 -4.89
C GLY A 239 -5.99 -3.76 -6.32
N GLY A 240 -5.45 -4.65 -7.14
CA GLY A 240 -5.10 -4.41 -8.53
C GLY A 240 -6.28 -4.54 -9.49
N GLU A 241 -6.21 -5.54 -10.37
CA GLU A 241 -7.14 -5.76 -11.48
C GLU A 241 -8.59 -5.97 -11.01
N ILE A 242 -9.54 -5.51 -11.81
CA ILE A 242 -10.96 -5.69 -11.55
C ILE A 242 -11.32 -7.14 -11.16
N GLY A 243 -12.02 -7.27 -10.04
CA GLY A 243 -12.48 -8.53 -9.47
C GLY A 243 -11.56 -9.11 -8.40
N GLU A 244 -10.36 -8.58 -8.19
CA GLU A 244 -9.48 -9.05 -7.12
C GLU A 244 -10.10 -8.85 -5.75
N LEU A 245 -10.08 -9.93 -4.96
CA LEU A 245 -10.52 -9.98 -3.58
C LEU A 245 -9.51 -10.80 -2.78
N GLU A 246 -8.90 -10.20 -1.79
CA GLU A 246 -7.74 -10.75 -1.14
C GLU A 246 -7.91 -10.72 0.37
N TYR A 247 -7.88 -11.89 0.99
CA TYR A 247 -7.95 -12.04 2.45
C TYR A 247 -6.77 -12.85 3.00
N GLU A 248 -5.78 -13.10 2.14
CA GLU A 248 -4.52 -13.75 2.47
C GLU A 248 -3.34 -12.92 1.95
N ASN A 249 -2.28 -12.85 2.73
CA ASN A 249 -1.02 -12.23 2.35
C ASN A 249 0.16 -13.03 2.90
N PHE A 250 1.38 -12.71 2.51
CA PHE A 250 2.55 -13.32 3.12
C PHE A 250 2.65 -13.05 4.62
N ASN A 251 3.21 -14.03 5.38
CA ASN A 251 3.96 -13.72 6.58
C ASN A 251 5.34 -13.21 6.17
N ALA A 252 5.85 -12.19 6.84
CA ALA A 252 7.05 -11.47 6.43
C ALA A 252 8.03 -11.24 7.57
N ALA A 253 9.31 -11.45 7.27
CA ALA A 253 10.41 -11.08 8.16
C ALA A 253 11.59 -10.52 7.37
N VAL A 254 12.40 -9.72 8.04
CA VAL A 254 13.74 -9.30 7.59
C VAL A 254 14.78 -10.02 8.43
N ALA A 255 15.82 -10.53 7.78
CA ALA A 255 16.96 -11.14 8.42
C ALA A 255 18.26 -10.46 7.98
N LYS A 256 19.04 -9.96 8.94
CA LYS A 256 20.40 -9.47 8.72
C LYS A 256 21.39 -10.48 9.25
N VAL A 257 22.18 -11.06 8.35
CA VAL A 257 23.24 -12.01 8.68
C VAL A 257 24.59 -11.30 8.55
N SER A 258 25.28 -11.11 9.65
CA SER A 258 26.58 -10.43 9.68
C SER A 258 27.71 -11.42 9.92
N PHE A 259 28.77 -11.30 9.12
CA PHE A 259 29.96 -12.12 9.17
C PHE A 259 31.14 -11.25 9.56
N ARG A 260 31.92 -11.70 10.57
CA ARG A 260 33.13 -11.04 11.01
C ARG A 260 34.35 -11.83 10.56
N GLY A 261 35.18 -11.21 9.74
CA GLY A 261 36.43 -11.75 9.26
C GLY A 261 37.63 -11.33 10.12
N ARG A 262 38.81 -11.66 9.61
CA ARG A 262 40.10 -11.22 10.11
C ARG A 262 41.05 -11.02 8.95
N ASN A 263 41.39 -9.77 8.68
CA ASN A 263 42.30 -9.42 7.61
C ASN A 263 43.76 -9.56 8.03
N VAL A 264 44.61 -9.96 7.09
CA VAL A 264 46.06 -9.90 7.15
C VAL A 264 46.61 -9.72 5.74
N HIS A 265 47.86 -9.30 5.61
CA HIS A 265 48.51 -9.18 4.30
C HIS A 265 48.42 -10.49 3.52
N PRO A 266 47.95 -10.49 2.24
CA PRO A 266 47.69 -11.71 1.48
C PRO A 266 48.86 -12.69 1.40
N GLY A 267 50.10 -12.18 1.33
CA GLY A 267 51.30 -12.99 1.33
C GLY A 267 51.55 -13.80 2.60
N TYR A 268 50.88 -13.45 3.72
CA TYR A 268 51.03 -14.12 5.03
C TYR A 268 49.69 -14.70 5.53
N ALA A 269 48.69 -14.81 4.63
CA ALA A 269 47.33 -15.10 5.00
C ALA A 269 47.04 -16.56 5.37
N LYS A 270 47.91 -17.49 4.97
CA LYS A 270 47.71 -18.93 5.24
C LYS A 270 47.53 -19.21 6.74
N HIS A 271 46.40 -19.86 7.08
CA HIS A 271 45.99 -20.19 8.47
C HIS A 271 45.75 -18.97 9.38
N LYS A 272 45.68 -17.75 8.84
CA LYS A 272 45.50 -16.50 9.62
C LYS A 272 44.28 -15.70 9.14
N MET A 273 44.13 -15.53 7.83
CA MET A 273 43.05 -14.76 7.29
C MET A 273 41.74 -15.54 7.41
N ILE A 274 40.67 -14.83 7.81
CA ILE A 274 39.28 -15.25 7.68
C ILE A 274 38.59 -14.19 6.81
N ASN A 275 38.18 -14.57 5.63
CA ASN A 275 37.55 -13.63 4.71
C ASN A 275 36.03 -13.70 4.86
N SER A 276 35.42 -12.62 5.36
CA SER A 276 33.98 -12.54 5.63
C SER A 276 33.13 -12.67 4.35
N ILE A 277 33.62 -12.15 3.20
CA ILE A 277 32.93 -12.28 1.90
C ILE A 277 32.80 -13.76 1.50
N ARG A 278 33.86 -14.56 1.72
CA ARG A 278 33.82 -15.99 1.42
C ARG A 278 32.87 -16.75 2.33
N MET A 279 32.80 -16.40 3.61
CA MET A 279 31.82 -16.98 4.53
C MET A 279 30.39 -16.63 4.09
N ALA A 280 30.14 -15.37 3.73
CA ALA A 280 28.84 -14.92 3.23
C ALA A 280 28.44 -15.67 1.95
N ASN A 281 29.38 -15.85 1.00
CA ASN A 281 29.10 -16.62 -0.21
C ASN A 281 28.77 -18.10 0.10
N GLN A 282 29.48 -18.73 1.04
CA GLN A 282 29.16 -20.09 1.48
C GLN A 282 27.78 -20.17 2.13
N PHE A 283 27.40 -19.16 2.93
CA PHE A 283 26.10 -19.09 3.55
C PHE A 283 24.98 -18.99 2.51
N ILE A 284 25.13 -18.12 1.50
CA ILE A 284 24.16 -17.98 0.39
C ILE A 284 23.93 -19.33 -0.30
N LEU A 285 25.01 -20.07 -0.56
CA LEU A 285 24.95 -21.38 -1.24
C LEU A 285 24.33 -22.50 -0.38
N MET A 286 24.16 -22.30 0.92
CA MET A 286 23.49 -23.26 1.80
C MET A 286 21.96 -23.12 1.79
N LEU A 287 21.42 -21.98 1.34
CA LEU A 287 19.98 -21.78 1.19
C LEU A 287 19.45 -22.51 -0.07
N PRO A 288 18.17 -22.87 -0.09
CA PRO A 288 17.54 -23.51 -1.24
C PRO A 288 17.62 -22.64 -2.50
N ARG A 289 18.26 -23.14 -3.55
CA ARG A 289 18.55 -22.38 -4.77
C ARG A 289 17.32 -21.86 -5.50
N TRP A 290 16.20 -22.59 -5.40
CA TRP A 290 14.99 -22.32 -6.17
C TRP A 290 13.88 -21.65 -5.33
N GLU A 291 14.14 -21.37 -4.07
CA GLU A 291 13.21 -20.66 -3.20
C GLU A 291 13.54 -19.17 -3.17
N THR A 292 13.49 -18.54 -4.34
CA THR A 292 13.74 -17.11 -4.56
C THR A 292 12.58 -16.49 -5.35
N PRO A 293 12.35 -15.17 -5.32
CA PRO A 293 11.21 -14.55 -5.99
C PRO A 293 11.10 -14.90 -7.48
N GLU A 294 12.23 -14.96 -8.18
CA GLU A 294 12.30 -15.28 -9.60
C GLU A 294 11.99 -16.74 -9.95
N HIS A 295 11.79 -17.60 -8.95
CA HIS A 295 11.51 -19.02 -9.14
C HIS A 295 10.23 -19.49 -8.43
N THR A 296 9.49 -18.58 -7.81
CA THR A 296 8.30 -18.93 -7.00
C THR A 296 7.07 -18.15 -7.44
N GLU A 297 5.90 -18.78 -7.35
CA GLU A 297 4.60 -18.22 -7.68
C GLU A 297 3.51 -18.64 -6.69
N GLY A 298 2.33 -18.04 -6.79
CA GLY A 298 1.16 -18.38 -5.96
C GLY A 298 1.49 -18.41 -4.47
N TYR A 299 1.28 -19.55 -3.83
CA TYR A 299 1.50 -19.77 -2.40
C TYR A 299 2.94 -20.15 -2.00
N GLU A 300 3.85 -20.17 -2.95
CA GLU A 300 5.24 -20.53 -2.67
C GLU A 300 5.99 -19.40 -2.00
N GLY A 301 6.63 -19.73 -0.88
CA GLY A 301 7.46 -18.80 -0.12
C GLY A 301 8.91 -18.77 -0.59
N PHE A 302 9.66 -17.76 -0.16
CA PHE A 302 11.03 -17.54 -0.61
C PHE A 302 11.95 -16.90 0.43
N TYR A 303 13.26 -16.98 0.16
CA TYR A 303 14.31 -16.14 0.71
C TYR A 303 14.81 -15.20 -0.40
N HIS A 304 14.69 -13.91 -0.22
CA HIS A 304 15.21 -12.93 -1.17
C HIS A 304 16.37 -12.16 -0.58
N LEU A 305 17.58 -12.35 -1.12
CA LEU A 305 18.74 -11.56 -0.77
C LEU A 305 18.61 -10.18 -1.44
N VAL A 306 18.24 -9.16 -0.68
CA VAL A 306 18.01 -7.80 -1.19
C VAL A 306 19.25 -6.93 -1.16
N GLN A 307 20.21 -7.24 -0.26
CA GLN A 307 21.43 -6.45 -0.13
C GLN A 307 22.60 -7.30 0.33
N ILE A 308 23.76 -7.03 -0.22
CA ILE A 308 25.05 -7.49 0.24
C ILE A 308 26.01 -6.31 0.34
N GLU A 309 26.64 -6.15 1.51
CA GLU A 309 27.61 -5.09 1.75
C GLU A 309 28.79 -5.67 2.56
N GLY A 310 30.02 -5.36 2.17
CA GLY A 310 31.14 -5.80 2.98
C GLY A 310 32.50 -5.83 2.31
N ASP A 311 33.48 -6.22 3.15
CA ASP A 311 34.89 -6.39 2.82
C ASP A 311 35.45 -7.65 3.53
N VAL A 312 36.80 -7.80 3.61
CA VAL A 312 37.44 -8.95 4.27
C VAL A 312 37.12 -9.01 5.78
N GLU A 313 36.95 -7.87 6.43
CA GLU A 313 36.74 -7.75 7.89
C GLU A 313 35.27 -7.96 8.28
N LYS A 314 34.32 -7.46 7.47
CA LYS A 314 32.90 -7.54 7.77
C LYS A 314 32.08 -7.62 6.49
N THR A 315 31.12 -8.56 6.44
CA THR A 315 30.10 -8.64 5.38
C THR A 315 28.74 -8.79 6.02
N THR A 316 27.75 -8.10 5.49
CA THR A 316 26.34 -8.22 5.90
C THR A 316 25.48 -8.60 4.72
N LEU A 317 24.62 -9.59 4.90
CA LEU A 317 23.58 -9.99 3.99
C LEU A 317 22.24 -9.56 4.58
N THR A 318 21.38 -8.92 3.78
CA THR A 318 20.00 -8.61 4.18
C THR A 318 19.05 -9.44 3.34
N TYR A 319 18.26 -10.26 4.01
CA TYR A 319 17.22 -11.09 3.40
C TYR A 319 15.83 -10.58 3.80
N ILE A 320 14.89 -10.66 2.88
CA ILE A 320 13.47 -10.72 3.21
C ILE A 320 12.98 -12.15 3.05
N ILE A 321 12.15 -12.59 4.01
CA ILE A 321 11.60 -13.95 4.09
C ILE A 321 10.10 -13.83 3.95
N ARG A 322 9.52 -14.65 3.09
CA ARG A 322 8.08 -14.64 2.80
C ARG A 322 7.55 -16.07 2.74
N ASP A 323 6.40 -16.32 3.33
CA ASP A 323 5.61 -17.55 3.14
C ASP A 323 4.16 -17.29 3.57
N HIS A 324 3.18 -17.81 2.85
CA HIS A 324 1.76 -17.70 3.25
C HIS A 324 1.44 -18.60 4.44
N ASP A 325 2.06 -19.78 4.51
CA ASP A 325 1.86 -20.71 5.61
C ASP A 325 2.71 -20.33 6.82
N ARG A 326 2.07 -20.17 7.98
CA ARG A 326 2.73 -19.77 9.22
C ARG A 326 3.81 -20.74 9.69
N ASP A 327 3.55 -22.03 9.59
CA ASP A 327 4.49 -23.06 10.04
C ASP A 327 5.71 -23.14 9.11
N ARG A 328 5.50 -22.99 7.79
CA ARG A 328 6.60 -22.90 6.83
C ARG A 328 7.43 -21.65 7.04
N PHE A 329 6.78 -20.50 7.29
CA PHE A 329 7.45 -19.25 7.62
C PHE A 329 8.35 -19.39 8.86
N GLU A 330 7.84 -19.99 9.95
CA GLU A 330 8.63 -20.24 11.15
C GLU A 330 9.78 -21.24 10.91
N ARG A 331 9.56 -22.26 10.05
CA ARG A 331 10.65 -23.15 9.63
C ARG A 331 11.74 -22.44 8.85
N ARG A 332 11.39 -21.50 7.95
CA ARG A 332 12.36 -20.68 7.22
C ARG A 332 13.25 -19.87 8.15
N LYS A 333 12.68 -19.26 9.17
CA LYS A 333 13.45 -18.52 10.19
C LYS A 333 14.41 -19.43 10.96
N LYS A 334 13.92 -20.60 11.41
CA LYS A 334 14.75 -21.60 12.10
C LYS A 334 15.87 -22.14 11.22
N GLU A 335 15.66 -22.25 9.93
CA GLU A 335 16.72 -22.66 8.98
C GLU A 335 17.85 -21.64 8.97
N LEU A 336 17.56 -20.34 8.89
CA LEU A 336 18.61 -19.30 8.99
C LEU A 336 19.38 -19.39 10.31
N GLU A 337 18.68 -19.59 11.45
CA GLU A 337 19.34 -19.80 12.74
C GLU A 337 20.23 -21.06 12.72
N HIS A 338 19.78 -22.14 12.08
CA HIS A 338 20.55 -23.36 11.93
C HIS A 338 21.83 -23.12 11.09
N LEU A 339 21.71 -22.38 9.97
CA LEU A 339 22.85 -22.06 9.12
C LEU A 339 23.87 -21.15 9.83
N VAL A 340 23.41 -20.22 10.65
CA VAL A 340 24.29 -19.39 11.50
C VAL A 340 25.06 -20.26 12.50
N ARG A 341 24.36 -21.18 13.18
CA ARG A 341 25.03 -22.15 14.09
C ARG A 341 26.07 -23.02 13.34
N LYS A 342 25.71 -23.51 12.14
CA LYS A 342 26.61 -24.30 11.30
C LYS A 342 27.86 -23.50 10.90
N THR A 343 27.69 -22.24 10.50
CA THR A 343 28.82 -21.35 10.17
C THR A 343 29.71 -21.11 11.39
N ASN A 344 29.14 -20.90 12.58
CA ASN A 344 29.90 -20.70 13.81
C ASN A 344 30.61 -21.99 14.29
N ASN A 345 30.17 -23.18 13.91
CA ASN A 345 30.92 -24.41 14.17
C ASN A 345 32.24 -24.47 13.38
N GLU A 346 32.25 -23.89 12.17
CA GLU A 346 33.46 -23.82 11.35
C GLU A 346 34.31 -22.58 11.69
N PHE A 347 33.67 -21.45 11.96
CA PHE A 347 34.29 -20.15 12.29
C PHE A 347 33.70 -19.62 13.60
N PRO A 348 34.25 -19.97 14.78
CA PRO A 348 33.65 -19.61 16.05
C PRO A 348 33.41 -18.11 16.21
N ASP A 349 32.18 -17.73 16.61
CA ASP A 349 31.73 -16.35 16.89
C ASP A 349 31.86 -15.38 15.71
N CYS A 350 31.97 -15.89 14.49
CA CYS A 350 32.13 -15.09 13.27
C CYS A 350 30.81 -14.74 12.55
N CYS A 351 29.69 -15.38 12.92
CA CYS A 351 28.40 -15.16 12.27
C CYS A 351 27.33 -14.81 13.29
N SER A 352 26.54 -13.78 13.02
CA SER A 352 25.37 -13.38 13.83
C SER A 352 24.15 -13.14 12.97
N LEU A 353 22.96 -13.31 13.56
CA LEU A 353 21.66 -13.10 12.93
C LEU A 353 20.84 -12.11 13.75
N GLU A 354 20.33 -11.09 13.07
CA GLU A 354 19.23 -10.26 13.54
C GLU A 354 17.99 -10.61 12.71
N LEU A 355 16.91 -11.03 13.38
CA LEU A 355 15.67 -11.43 12.74
C LEU A 355 14.53 -10.59 13.30
N LYS A 356 13.74 -9.98 12.42
CA LYS A 356 12.60 -9.14 12.80
C LYS A 356 11.39 -9.49 11.92
N ASP A 357 10.30 -9.91 12.56
CA ASP A 357 9.02 -10.06 11.90
C ASP A 357 8.46 -8.67 11.53
N GLN A 358 7.83 -8.57 10.36
CA GLN A 358 7.25 -7.34 9.83
C GLN A 358 5.73 -7.36 9.92
N TYR A 359 5.10 -8.39 9.39
CA TYR A 359 3.66 -8.61 9.40
C TYR A 359 3.33 -10.10 9.23
N TYR A 360 2.07 -10.43 9.41
CA TYR A 360 1.58 -11.80 9.32
C TYR A 360 0.40 -11.91 8.34
N ASN A 361 0.09 -13.13 7.92
CA ASN A 361 -1.03 -13.41 7.03
C ASN A 361 -2.37 -13.09 7.72
N MET A 362 -3.12 -12.15 7.16
CA MET A 362 -4.42 -11.70 7.70
C MET A 362 -5.49 -12.79 7.70
N ARG A 363 -5.32 -13.87 6.95
CA ARG A 363 -6.21 -15.03 6.95
C ARG A 363 -6.53 -15.51 8.36
N GLU A 364 -5.54 -15.53 9.27
CA GLU A 364 -5.75 -15.95 10.67
C GLU A 364 -6.85 -15.14 11.38
N LYS A 365 -7.07 -13.89 10.95
CA LYS A 365 -8.05 -12.96 11.53
C LYS A 365 -9.36 -12.95 10.77
N ILE A 366 -9.33 -13.24 9.48
CA ILE A 366 -10.49 -13.15 8.58
C ILE A 366 -11.23 -14.50 8.50
N GLU A 367 -10.52 -15.62 8.49
CA GLU A 367 -11.11 -16.96 8.37
C GLU A 367 -12.26 -17.25 9.39
N PRO A 368 -12.20 -16.78 10.66
CA PRO A 368 -13.35 -16.91 11.57
C PRO A 368 -14.58 -16.08 11.18
N LEU A 369 -14.44 -15.15 10.25
CA LEU A 369 -15.43 -14.16 9.84
C LEU A 369 -15.65 -14.19 8.32
N MET A 370 -15.64 -15.38 7.68
CA MET A 370 -15.70 -15.52 6.22
C MET A 370 -16.91 -14.83 5.58
N TYR A 371 -17.97 -14.57 6.32
CA TYR A 371 -19.13 -13.81 5.83
C TYR A 371 -18.76 -12.42 5.29
N ILE A 372 -17.66 -11.80 5.75
CA ILE A 372 -17.21 -10.52 5.22
C ILE A 372 -16.63 -10.68 3.80
N VAL A 373 -15.92 -11.76 3.53
CA VAL A 373 -15.43 -12.12 2.20
C VAL A 373 -16.60 -12.48 1.29
N GLU A 374 -17.54 -13.33 1.75
CA GLU A 374 -18.74 -13.71 1.02
C GLU A 374 -19.63 -12.52 0.68
N ASN A 375 -19.70 -11.50 1.56
CA ASN A 375 -20.43 -10.26 1.27
C ASN A 375 -19.76 -9.49 0.14
N ALA A 376 -18.43 -9.42 0.10
CA ALA A 376 -17.68 -8.78 -0.98
C ALA A 376 -17.84 -9.54 -2.31
N GLU A 377 -17.77 -10.87 -2.31
CA GLU A 377 -18.02 -11.70 -3.51
C GLU A 377 -19.43 -11.44 -4.08
N LYS A 378 -20.45 -11.49 -3.23
CA LYS A 378 -21.84 -11.20 -3.64
C LYS A 378 -22.00 -9.77 -4.15
N ALA A 379 -21.31 -8.79 -3.56
CA ALA A 379 -21.36 -7.41 -4.00
C ALA A 379 -20.72 -7.24 -5.38
N MET A 380 -19.58 -7.90 -5.63
CA MET A 380 -18.97 -7.95 -6.96
C MET A 380 -19.92 -8.57 -7.99
N GLU A 381 -20.52 -9.72 -7.69
CA GLU A 381 -21.48 -10.37 -8.59
C GLU A 381 -22.67 -9.45 -8.90
N ARG A 382 -23.24 -8.74 -7.91
CA ARG A 382 -24.34 -7.79 -8.11
C ARG A 382 -23.91 -6.58 -8.94
N ALA A 383 -22.68 -6.12 -8.79
CA ALA A 383 -22.10 -5.07 -9.63
C ALA A 383 -21.71 -5.56 -11.04
N GLY A 384 -21.91 -6.86 -11.34
CA GLY A 384 -21.56 -7.45 -12.63
C GLY A 384 -20.05 -7.70 -12.78
N VAL A 385 -19.34 -7.89 -11.68
CA VAL A 385 -17.92 -8.22 -11.62
C VAL A 385 -17.76 -9.68 -11.18
N THR A 386 -16.91 -10.43 -11.86
CA THR A 386 -16.56 -11.80 -11.44
C THR A 386 -15.49 -11.75 -10.37
N PRO A 387 -15.74 -12.26 -9.15
CA PRO A 387 -14.73 -12.30 -8.09
C PRO A 387 -13.53 -13.16 -8.48
N LYS A 388 -12.31 -12.67 -8.16
CA LYS A 388 -11.04 -13.37 -8.31
C LYS A 388 -10.38 -13.42 -6.94
N VAL A 389 -10.71 -14.44 -6.15
CA VAL A 389 -10.11 -14.60 -4.83
C VAL A 389 -8.70 -15.14 -4.97
N GLN A 390 -7.71 -14.37 -4.52
CA GLN A 390 -6.30 -14.73 -4.63
C GLN A 390 -5.49 -14.19 -3.44
N PRO A 391 -4.31 -14.76 -3.15
CA PRO A 391 -3.45 -14.27 -2.10
C PRO A 391 -2.55 -13.12 -2.60
N ILE A 392 -2.33 -12.12 -1.75
CA ILE A 392 -1.33 -11.06 -1.99
C ILE A 392 0.08 -11.64 -1.77
N ARG A 393 0.98 -11.45 -2.73
CA ARG A 393 2.40 -11.78 -2.59
C ARG A 393 3.23 -10.63 -1.98
N GLY A 394 2.63 -9.87 -1.10
CA GLY A 394 3.19 -8.71 -0.41
C GLY A 394 2.57 -8.54 0.97
N GLY A 395 2.59 -7.31 1.45
CA GLY A 395 1.87 -6.83 2.62
C GLY A 395 0.83 -5.79 2.19
N THR A 396 -0.07 -5.42 3.09
CA THR A 396 -1.06 -4.36 2.92
C THR A 396 -1.43 -3.83 4.30
N ASP A 397 -1.94 -2.62 4.36
CA ASP A 397 -2.49 -2.07 5.60
C ASP A 397 -3.62 -2.94 6.17
N GLY A 398 -4.44 -3.55 5.32
CA GLY A 398 -5.48 -4.48 5.73
C GLY A 398 -4.95 -5.64 6.56
N ALA A 399 -3.76 -6.16 6.23
CA ALA A 399 -3.11 -7.20 7.04
C ALA A 399 -2.76 -6.69 8.44
N GLN A 400 -2.13 -5.52 8.54
CA GLN A 400 -1.73 -4.95 9.83
C GLN A 400 -2.96 -4.55 10.67
N LEU A 401 -3.98 -3.95 10.05
CA LEU A 401 -5.26 -3.58 10.69
C LEU A 401 -5.98 -4.80 11.24
N SER A 402 -5.98 -5.91 10.51
CA SER A 402 -6.58 -7.19 10.96
C SER A 402 -5.94 -7.67 12.27
N PHE A 403 -4.62 -7.55 12.43
CA PHE A 403 -3.92 -7.87 13.68
C PHE A 403 -4.10 -6.83 14.78
N LYS A 404 -4.53 -5.60 14.44
CA LYS A 404 -4.94 -4.56 15.42
C LYS A 404 -6.39 -4.71 15.88
N GLY A 405 -7.12 -5.69 15.37
CA GLY A 405 -8.50 -6.00 15.77
C GLY A 405 -9.57 -5.45 14.82
N LEU A 406 -9.19 -4.99 13.65
CA LEU A 406 -10.09 -4.59 12.57
C LEU A 406 -9.92 -5.55 11.38
N PRO A 407 -10.70 -6.64 11.26
CA PRO A 407 -10.65 -7.53 10.11
C PRO A 407 -10.84 -6.74 8.81
N CYS A 408 -9.88 -6.84 7.88
CA CYS A 408 -9.82 -5.93 6.74
C CYS A 408 -9.27 -6.63 5.49
N PRO A 409 -10.11 -7.38 4.73
CA PRO A 409 -9.72 -7.88 3.42
C PRO A 409 -9.56 -6.75 2.41
N ASN A 410 -8.83 -7.04 1.32
CA ASN A 410 -8.52 -6.09 0.27
C ASN A 410 -9.41 -6.33 -0.95
N ILE A 411 -9.89 -5.25 -1.57
CA ILE A 411 -10.74 -5.24 -2.78
C ILE A 411 -10.03 -4.42 -3.85
N PHE A 412 -10.19 -4.79 -5.12
CA PHE A 412 -9.61 -4.10 -6.25
C PHE A 412 -9.96 -2.61 -6.30
N ALA A 413 -8.97 -1.78 -6.67
CA ALA A 413 -9.14 -0.40 -7.12
C ALA A 413 -9.04 -0.28 -8.66
N GLY A 414 -8.81 -1.37 -9.35
CA GLY A 414 -8.84 -1.47 -10.81
C GLY A 414 -7.61 -0.96 -11.54
N GLY A 415 -6.60 -0.45 -10.85
CA GLY A 415 -5.34 -0.02 -11.45
C GLY A 415 -4.41 -1.20 -11.78
N LEU A 416 -3.46 -0.98 -12.67
CA LEU A 416 -2.48 -1.98 -13.11
C LEU A 416 -1.10 -1.34 -13.29
N ASN A 417 -0.05 -2.17 -13.23
CA ASN A 417 1.37 -1.76 -13.41
C ASN A 417 1.82 -0.69 -12.41
N PHE A 418 1.40 -0.83 -11.18
CA PHE A 418 1.69 0.09 -10.08
C PHE A 418 3.19 0.39 -9.90
N HIS A 419 3.52 1.44 -9.16
CA HIS A 419 4.87 1.89 -8.82
C HIS A 419 5.74 2.30 -10.01
N GLY A 420 5.15 2.49 -11.22
CA GLY A 420 5.93 2.76 -12.41
C GLY A 420 5.27 3.65 -13.45
N ARG A 421 6.05 3.99 -14.47
CA ARG A 421 5.62 4.85 -15.59
C ARG A 421 4.57 4.24 -16.52
N TYR A 422 4.36 2.95 -16.41
CA TYR A 422 3.42 2.18 -17.23
C TYR A 422 2.10 1.91 -16.51
N GLU A 423 1.92 2.55 -15.37
CA GLU A 423 0.70 2.47 -14.58
C GLU A 423 -0.49 3.03 -15.37
N PHE A 424 -1.60 2.32 -15.31
CA PHE A 424 -2.85 2.73 -15.93
C PHE A 424 -4.06 2.24 -15.13
N VAL A 425 -5.20 2.88 -15.33
CA VAL A 425 -6.47 2.43 -14.76
C VAL A 425 -7.60 2.55 -15.79
N PRO A 426 -8.34 1.46 -16.04
CA PRO A 426 -9.56 1.52 -16.85
C PRO A 426 -10.67 2.28 -16.10
N VAL A 427 -11.34 3.19 -16.77
CA VAL A 427 -12.42 4.00 -16.19
C VAL A 427 -13.54 3.11 -15.65
N ASP A 428 -13.95 2.09 -16.42
CA ASP A 428 -15.00 1.16 -16.03
C ASP A 428 -14.64 0.37 -14.76
N SER A 429 -13.35 0.08 -14.53
CA SER A 429 -12.89 -0.62 -13.31
C SER A 429 -13.15 0.21 -12.06
N MET A 430 -12.83 1.51 -12.08
CA MET A 430 -13.14 2.41 -10.96
C MET A 430 -14.67 2.58 -10.74
N GLU A 431 -15.45 2.65 -11.80
CA GLU A 431 -16.92 2.70 -11.69
C GLU A 431 -17.47 1.44 -11.03
N LYS A 432 -16.92 0.28 -11.39
CA LYS A 432 -17.30 -1.00 -10.80
C LYS A 432 -16.86 -1.12 -9.34
N ALA A 433 -15.66 -0.66 -8.98
CA ALA A 433 -15.21 -0.63 -7.59
C ALA A 433 -16.14 0.23 -6.72
N ARG A 434 -16.54 1.43 -7.20
CA ARG A 434 -17.57 2.25 -6.55
C ARG A 434 -18.88 1.48 -6.37
N ASP A 435 -19.35 0.78 -7.40
CA ASP A 435 -20.59 0.00 -7.34
C ASP A 435 -20.51 -1.15 -6.33
N VAL A 436 -19.35 -1.80 -6.24
CA VAL A 436 -19.06 -2.85 -5.22
C VAL A 436 -19.19 -2.29 -3.80
N ILE A 437 -18.63 -1.12 -3.52
CA ILE A 437 -18.79 -0.45 -2.22
C ILE A 437 -20.27 -0.24 -1.88
N VAL A 438 -21.06 0.24 -2.84
CA VAL A 438 -22.51 0.46 -2.68
C VAL A 438 -23.24 -0.84 -2.40
N GLU A 439 -22.94 -1.91 -3.13
CA GLU A 439 -23.57 -3.22 -2.94
C GLU A 439 -23.17 -3.88 -1.62
N ILE A 440 -21.91 -3.70 -1.15
CA ILE A 440 -21.51 -4.15 0.20
C ILE A 440 -22.38 -3.48 1.26
N ALA A 441 -22.54 -2.15 1.19
CA ALA A 441 -23.35 -1.40 2.14
C ALA A 441 -24.82 -1.90 2.15
N ARG A 442 -25.38 -2.18 0.98
CA ARG A 442 -26.72 -2.75 0.81
C ARG A 442 -26.81 -4.15 1.43
N ILE A 443 -25.87 -5.05 1.09
CA ILE A 443 -25.87 -6.45 1.57
C ILE A 443 -25.74 -6.50 3.10
N VAL A 444 -24.88 -5.65 3.68
CA VAL A 444 -24.72 -5.57 5.14
C VAL A 444 -26.04 -5.17 5.81
N ASN A 445 -26.78 -4.22 5.21
CA ASN A 445 -28.11 -3.85 5.72
C ASN A 445 -29.16 -4.96 5.49
N GLU A 446 -29.13 -5.65 4.36
CA GLU A 446 -30.06 -6.76 4.07
C GLU A 446 -29.92 -7.92 5.09
N ASN A 447 -28.70 -8.23 5.46
CA ASN A 447 -28.34 -9.33 6.35
C ASN A 447 -28.52 -9.04 7.86
N ALA A 448 -28.82 -7.81 8.26
CA ALA A 448 -28.99 -7.36 9.63
C ALA A 448 -30.40 -7.60 10.21
#